data_761206de3fb9ae3f24c6cbbe1cf987ca
#
_entry.id   761206de3fb9ae3f24c6cbbe1cf987ca
#
_cell.length_a   1.000
_cell.length_b   1.000
_cell.length_c   1.000
_cell.angle_alpha   90.00
_cell.angle_beta   90.00
_cell.angle_gamma   90.00
#
_symmetry.space_group_name_H-M   'P 1'
#
loop_
_entity.id
_entity.type
_entity.pdbx_description
1 polymer ?
#
loop_
_entity_poly.entity_id
_entity_poly.type
_entity_poly.pdbx_seq_one_letter_code
_entity_poly.pdbx_strand_id
1 'polypeptide(L)'
;MSDANEIVRQRQSAIRRELDRRGIALKAVSFDASIPYPTLLTYFPQEGGREPVMMPMSAVYACAESKAIPDDLLSLLLPTGCMIVRVLEGIDHDEVENHCRDFLGTKGGFHHPLSENGRDLGPNEIAILNTKASRLRAVA
;
A
#
# COMPACT_ATOMS: atom_id res chain seq x y z
N MET A 1 -8.73 25.94 2.45
CA MET A 1 -8.23 24.82 1.60
C MET A 1 -6.76 24.64 1.89
N SER A 2 -6.35 23.49 2.34
CA SER A 2 -4.93 23.24 2.62
C SER A 2 -4.14 23.24 1.31
N ASP A 3 -2.98 23.89 1.31
CA ASP A 3 -2.07 23.84 0.17
C ASP A 3 -1.57 22.40 -0.06
N ALA A 4 -1.55 21.96 -1.30
CA ALA A 4 -1.06 20.64 -1.67
C ALA A 4 0.37 20.38 -1.17
N ASN A 5 1.22 21.40 -1.17
CA ASN A 5 2.58 21.32 -0.65
C ASN A 5 2.59 21.03 0.85
N GLU A 6 1.71 21.67 1.59
CA GLU A 6 1.57 21.44 3.04
C GLU A 6 1.08 20.02 3.33
N ILE A 7 0.08 19.56 2.57
CA ILE A 7 -0.43 18.18 2.69
C ILE A 7 0.71 17.17 2.46
N VAL A 8 1.50 17.34 1.40
CA VAL A 8 2.62 16.43 1.08
C VAL A 8 3.66 16.42 2.21
N ARG A 9 4.02 17.58 2.77
CA ARG A 9 4.95 17.66 3.90
C ARG A 9 4.42 16.94 5.14
N GLN A 10 3.15 17.12 5.45
CA GLN A 10 2.50 16.40 6.56
C GLN A 10 2.53 14.88 6.32
N ARG A 11 2.32 14.44 5.08
CA ARG A 11 2.42 13.02 4.70
C ARG A 11 3.85 12.49 4.81
N GLN A 12 4.86 13.28 4.42
CA GLN A 12 6.27 12.90 4.62
C GLN A 12 6.59 12.72 6.13
N SER A 13 6.07 13.59 6.97
CA SER A 13 6.21 13.44 8.43
C SER A 13 5.51 12.17 8.94
N ALA A 14 4.35 11.84 8.41
CA ALA A 14 3.64 10.60 8.74
C ALA A 14 4.44 9.36 8.30
N ILE A 15 5.04 9.38 7.12
CA ILE A 15 5.93 8.32 6.65
C ILE A 15 7.12 8.15 7.60
N ARG A 16 7.74 9.24 8.03
CA ARG A 16 8.85 9.18 8.99
C ARG A 16 8.45 8.47 10.29
N ARG A 17 7.32 8.84 10.87
CA ARG A 17 6.83 8.19 12.09
C ARG A 17 6.59 6.69 11.88
N GLU A 18 6.00 6.32 10.74
CA GLU A 18 5.75 4.91 10.43
C GLU A 18 7.04 4.12 10.18
N LEU A 19 8.03 4.71 9.52
CA LEU A 19 9.35 4.09 9.36
C LEU A 19 9.99 3.82 10.73
N ASP A 20 9.97 4.79 11.61
CA ASP A 20 10.51 4.64 12.98
C ASP A 20 9.73 3.59 13.78
N ARG A 21 8.40 3.59 13.67
CA ARG A 21 7.55 2.59 14.35
C ARG A 21 7.82 1.16 13.86
N ARG A 22 8.09 0.98 12.58
CA ARG A 22 8.40 -0.33 11.96
C ARG A 22 9.86 -0.73 12.12
N GLY A 23 10.71 0.12 12.69
CA GLY A 23 12.13 -0.15 12.82
C GLY A 23 12.91 -0.09 11.51
N ILE A 24 12.40 0.62 10.50
CA ILE A 24 13.07 0.82 9.22
C ILE A 24 14.01 2.03 9.36
N ALA A 25 15.31 1.78 9.39
CA ALA A 25 16.31 2.83 9.53
C ALA A 25 16.45 3.65 8.24
N LEU A 26 16.50 4.99 8.36
CA LEU A 26 16.73 5.86 7.20
C LEU A 26 18.07 5.59 6.50
N LYS A 27 19.08 5.14 7.23
CA LYS A 27 20.37 4.73 6.63
C LYS A 27 20.20 3.55 5.66
N ALA A 28 19.34 2.59 6.00
CA ALA A 28 19.01 1.49 5.12
C ALA A 28 18.27 1.99 3.88
N VAL A 29 17.31 2.89 4.04
CA VAL A 29 16.61 3.53 2.91
C VAL A 29 17.59 4.29 2.02
N SER A 30 18.50 5.04 2.60
CA SER A 30 19.56 5.75 1.86
C SER A 30 20.40 4.80 1.01
N PHE A 31 20.82 3.69 1.58
CA PHE A 31 21.62 2.68 0.87
C PHE A 31 20.81 2.04 -0.26
N ASP A 32 19.62 1.58 0.01
CA ASP A 32 18.79 0.86 -0.95
C ASP A 32 18.32 1.75 -2.11
N ALA A 33 17.92 2.98 -1.83
CA ALA A 33 17.45 3.94 -2.83
C ALA A 33 18.58 4.73 -3.51
N SER A 34 19.83 4.56 -3.07
CA SER A 34 20.98 5.35 -3.55
C SER A 34 20.76 6.86 -3.42
N ILE A 35 20.12 7.28 -2.36
CA ILE A 35 19.93 8.71 -2.02
C ILE A 35 20.89 9.05 -0.89
N PRO A 36 21.70 10.12 -1.00
CA PRO A 36 22.59 10.51 0.08
C PRO A 36 21.84 10.71 1.40
N TYR A 37 22.38 10.15 2.48
CA TYR A 37 21.72 10.20 3.78
C TYR A 37 21.39 11.62 4.27
N PRO A 38 22.27 12.64 4.12
CA PRO A 38 21.94 14.00 4.47
C PRO A 38 20.74 14.56 3.67
N THR A 39 20.63 14.21 2.40
CA THR A 39 19.50 14.59 1.53
C THR A 39 18.22 13.92 2.01
N LEU A 40 18.27 12.63 2.30
CA LEU A 40 17.12 11.88 2.79
C LEU A 40 16.61 12.43 4.14
N LEU A 41 17.51 12.88 5.02
CA LEU A 41 17.14 13.55 6.26
C LEU A 41 16.40 14.89 6.06
N THR A 42 16.61 15.56 4.93
CA THR A 42 15.83 16.76 4.61
C THR A 42 14.39 16.44 4.24
N TYR A 43 14.15 15.29 3.63
CA TYR A 43 12.81 14.82 3.29
C TYR A 43 12.07 14.22 4.50
N PHE A 44 12.81 13.59 5.39
CA PHE A 44 12.30 12.89 6.57
C PHE A 44 13.06 13.34 7.83
N PRO A 45 12.91 14.60 8.26
CA PRO A 45 13.57 15.08 9.48
C PRO A 45 12.98 14.40 10.71
N GLN A 46 13.72 14.44 11.80
CA GLN A 46 13.22 13.94 13.09
C GLN A 46 11.98 14.72 13.53
N GLU A 47 11.09 14.04 14.25
CA GLU A 47 9.91 14.67 14.82
C GLU A 47 10.30 15.81 15.76
N GLY A 48 9.61 16.95 15.62
CA GLY A 48 9.94 18.18 16.34
C GLY A 48 11.14 18.96 15.79
N GLY A 49 11.76 18.50 14.71
CA GLY A 49 12.84 19.18 14.01
C GLY A 49 12.34 20.18 12.95
N ARG A 50 13.12 20.32 11.89
CA ARG A 50 12.78 21.20 10.78
C ARG A 50 11.59 20.66 10.00
N GLU A 51 10.88 21.56 9.32
CA GLU A 51 9.86 21.20 8.35
C GLU A 51 10.48 20.37 7.20
N PRO A 52 9.81 19.28 6.76
CA PRO A 52 10.32 18.49 5.65
C PRO A 52 10.47 19.30 4.37
N VAL A 53 11.60 19.13 3.69
CA VAL A 53 11.76 19.57 2.30
C VAL A 53 10.94 18.67 1.42
N MET A 54 10.22 19.24 0.46
CA MET A 54 9.38 18.47 -0.43
C MET A 54 10.18 17.45 -1.23
N MET A 55 9.78 16.20 -1.16
CA MET A 55 10.44 15.10 -1.85
C MET A 55 10.20 15.23 -3.36
N PRO A 56 11.25 15.27 -4.20
CA PRO A 56 11.06 15.29 -5.64
C PRO A 56 10.58 13.94 -6.16
N MET A 57 9.90 13.94 -7.29
CA MET A 57 9.39 12.70 -7.89
C MET A 57 10.52 11.68 -8.17
N SER A 58 11.73 12.14 -8.50
CA SER A 58 12.89 11.26 -8.69
C SER A 58 13.27 10.48 -7.42
N ALA A 59 13.14 11.11 -6.25
CA ALA A 59 13.38 10.43 -4.98
C ALA A 59 12.26 9.44 -4.64
N VAL A 60 11.00 9.80 -4.91
CA VAL A 60 9.86 8.87 -4.78
C VAL A 60 10.05 7.66 -5.69
N TYR A 61 10.42 7.89 -6.94
CA TYR A 61 10.71 6.83 -7.90
C TYR A 61 11.82 5.90 -7.39
N ALA A 62 12.94 6.44 -6.93
CA ALA A 62 14.06 5.65 -6.42
C ALA A 62 13.66 4.80 -5.21
N CYS A 63 12.88 5.34 -4.28
CA CYS A 63 12.38 4.60 -3.12
C CYS A 63 11.39 3.50 -3.51
N ALA A 64 10.55 3.74 -4.50
CA ALA A 64 9.58 2.76 -5.00
C ALA A 64 10.28 1.64 -5.77
N GLU A 65 11.19 1.97 -6.68
CA GLU A 65 11.92 1.00 -7.50
C GLU A 65 12.79 0.07 -6.66
N SER A 66 13.51 0.62 -5.69
CA SER A 66 14.39 -0.15 -4.78
C SER A 66 13.63 -0.88 -3.68
N LYS A 67 12.34 -0.63 -3.50
CA LYS A 67 11.54 -1.10 -2.36
C LYS A 67 12.09 -0.67 -1.00
N ALA A 68 12.86 0.43 -0.98
CA ALA A 68 13.46 0.96 0.24
C ALA A 68 12.40 1.43 1.25
N ILE A 69 11.32 2.01 0.75
CA ILE A 69 10.15 2.37 1.52
C ILE A 69 8.98 1.50 1.05
N PRO A 70 8.25 0.83 1.96
CA PRO A 70 7.08 0.03 1.59
C PRO A 70 6.04 0.81 0.79
N ASP A 71 5.38 0.15 -0.17
CA ASP A 71 4.41 0.79 -1.06
C ASP A 71 3.22 1.40 -0.31
N ASP A 72 2.79 0.80 0.78
CA ASP A 72 1.71 1.34 1.62
C ASP A 72 2.10 2.68 2.26
N LEU A 73 3.35 2.87 2.63
CA LEU A 73 3.86 4.13 3.15
C LEU A 73 4.01 5.19 2.05
N LEU A 74 4.57 4.83 0.90
CA LEU A 74 4.67 5.75 -0.24
C LEU A 74 3.28 6.16 -0.74
N SER A 75 2.28 5.30 -0.59
CA SER A 75 0.89 5.61 -0.93
C SER A 75 0.31 6.76 -0.12
N LEU A 76 0.87 7.06 1.06
CA LEU A 76 0.47 8.23 1.86
C LEU A 76 0.73 9.56 1.15
N LEU A 77 1.64 9.61 0.18
CA LEU A 77 1.91 10.80 -0.63
C LEU A 77 0.79 11.09 -1.66
N LEU A 78 -0.04 10.11 -1.92
CA LEU A 78 -1.16 10.20 -2.88
C LEU A 78 -2.43 10.70 -2.19
N PRO A 79 -3.40 11.22 -2.95
CA PRO A 79 -4.71 11.57 -2.41
C PRO A 79 -5.38 10.38 -1.70
N THR A 80 -6.24 10.66 -0.73
CA THR A 80 -7.01 9.64 -0.04
C THR A 80 -7.80 8.78 -1.05
N GLY A 81 -7.73 7.48 -0.89
CA GLY A 81 -8.34 6.52 -1.81
C GLY A 81 -7.43 6.07 -2.96
N CYS A 82 -6.26 6.69 -3.13
CA CYS A 82 -5.25 6.26 -4.09
C CYS A 82 -4.18 5.41 -3.40
N MET A 83 -3.64 4.45 -4.14
CA MET A 83 -2.54 3.61 -3.65
C MET A 83 -1.58 3.24 -4.78
N ILE A 84 -0.35 2.96 -4.43
CA ILE A 84 0.63 2.35 -5.34
C ILE A 84 0.36 0.86 -5.37
N VAL A 85 0.18 0.33 -6.57
CA VAL A 85 0.01 -1.11 -6.81
C VAL A 85 1.08 -1.55 -7.81
N ARG A 86 1.78 -2.63 -7.49
CA ARG A 86 2.73 -3.24 -8.42
C ARG A 86 1.96 -4.13 -9.39
N VAL A 87 2.10 -3.82 -10.67
CA VAL A 87 1.54 -4.66 -11.72
C VAL A 87 2.54 -5.78 -12.00
N LEU A 88 2.10 -7.02 -11.89
CA LEU A 88 2.90 -8.18 -12.23
C LEU A 88 3.04 -8.26 -13.76
N GLU A 89 4.27 -8.41 -14.24
CA GLU A 89 4.50 -8.77 -15.63
C GLU A 89 4.17 -10.25 -15.84
N GLY A 90 3.55 -10.57 -16.96
CA GLY A 90 3.20 -11.95 -17.27
C GLY A 90 2.01 -12.49 -16.48
N ILE A 91 0.96 -11.69 -16.34
CA ILE A 91 -0.28 -12.15 -15.69
C ILE A 91 -0.82 -13.37 -16.44
N ASP A 92 -1.02 -14.47 -15.72
CA ASP A 92 -1.76 -15.62 -16.21
C ASP A 92 -3.25 -15.33 -16.17
N HIS A 93 -3.83 -15.06 -17.34
CA HIS A 93 -5.25 -14.73 -17.47
C HIS A 93 -6.15 -15.89 -17.08
N ASP A 94 -5.71 -17.13 -17.28
CA ASP A 94 -6.47 -18.33 -16.88
C ASP A 94 -6.51 -18.45 -15.36
N GLU A 95 -5.39 -18.14 -14.69
CA GLU A 95 -5.33 -18.09 -13.22
C GLU A 95 -6.24 -17.01 -12.65
N VAL A 96 -6.24 -15.80 -13.24
CA VAL A 96 -7.15 -14.72 -12.86
C VAL A 96 -8.60 -15.15 -13.03
N GLU A 97 -8.95 -15.76 -14.16
CA GLU A 97 -10.30 -16.24 -14.42
C GLU A 97 -10.73 -17.30 -13.41
N ASN A 98 -9.86 -18.26 -13.09
CA ASN A 98 -10.14 -19.30 -12.11
C ASN A 98 -10.39 -18.72 -10.71
N HIS A 99 -9.60 -17.74 -10.28
CA HIS A 99 -9.83 -17.06 -9.01
C HIS A 99 -11.11 -16.24 -9.00
N CYS A 100 -11.46 -15.59 -10.14
CA CYS A 100 -12.73 -14.88 -10.29
C CYS A 100 -13.92 -15.82 -10.18
N ARG A 101 -13.88 -16.97 -10.87
CA ARG A 101 -14.93 -18.00 -10.81
C ARG A 101 -15.09 -18.56 -9.42
N ASP A 102 -13.97 -18.86 -8.74
CA ASP A 102 -13.99 -19.36 -7.36
C ASP A 102 -14.62 -18.34 -6.41
N PHE A 103 -14.24 -17.07 -6.49
CA PHE A 103 -14.82 -16.01 -5.67
C PHE A 103 -16.33 -15.84 -5.92
N LEU A 104 -16.75 -15.74 -7.19
CA LEU A 104 -18.15 -15.55 -7.56
C LEU A 104 -19.01 -16.78 -7.19
N GLY A 105 -18.50 -18.00 -7.40
CA GLY A 105 -19.20 -19.22 -7.04
C GLY A 105 -19.37 -19.34 -5.52
N THR A 106 -18.34 -19.03 -4.74
CA THR A 106 -18.40 -19.05 -3.28
C THR A 106 -19.38 -18.00 -2.75
N LYS A 107 -19.31 -16.77 -3.27
CA LYS A 107 -20.23 -15.70 -2.88
C LYS A 107 -21.68 -16.05 -3.23
N GLY A 108 -21.93 -16.60 -4.41
CA GLY A 108 -23.25 -17.06 -4.82
C GLY A 108 -23.80 -18.14 -3.91
N GLY A 109 -22.96 -19.10 -3.49
CA GLY A 109 -23.34 -20.15 -2.53
C GLY A 109 -23.68 -19.57 -1.15
N PHE A 110 -22.96 -18.57 -0.70
CA PHE A 110 -23.22 -17.92 0.59
C PHE A 110 -24.53 -17.10 0.62
N HIS A 111 -25.00 -16.66 -0.53
CA HIS A 111 -26.33 -16.04 -0.65
C HIS A 111 -27.47 -17.03 -0.84
N HIS A 112 -27.18 -18.35 -0.87
CA HIS A 112 -28.21 -19.37 -0.97
C HIS A 112 -29.04 -19.41 0.33
N PRO A 113 -30.39 -19.60 0.27
CA PRO A 113 -31.24 -19.66 1.46
C PRO A 113 -30.86 -20.76 2.47
N LEU A 114 -30.15 -21.81 2.03
CA LEU A 114 -29.70 -22.92 2.88
C LEU A 114 -28.26 -22.71 3.42
N SER A 115 -27.63 -21.57 3.17
CA SER A 115 -26.32 -21.26 3.75
C SER A 115 -26.44 -20.95 5.26
N GLU A 116 -25.28 -20.89 5.96
CA GLU A 116 -25.21 -20.69 7.41
C GLU A 116 -26.06 -19.51 7.92
N ASN A 117 -26.08 -18.37 7.19
CA ASN A 117 -26.85 -17.18 7.54
C ASN A 117 -27.95 -16.85 6.52
N GLY A 118 -28.43 -17.83 5.77
CA GLY A 118 -29.42 -17.60 4.72
C GLY A 118 -28.85 -16.75 3.58
N ARG A 119 -29.58 -15.69 3.19
CA ARG A 119 -29.13 -14.81 2.10
C ARG A 119 -28.14 -13.73 2.53
N ASP A 120 -27.96 -13.54 3.82
CA ASP A 120 -27.04 -12.56 4.38
C ASP A 120 -25.67 -13.20 4.64
N LEU A 121 -24.59 -12.43 4.46
CA LEU A 121 -23.25 -12.92 4.71
C LEU A 121 -22.92 -12.88 6.20
N GLY A 122 -22.56 -14.04 6.77
CA GLY A 122 -22.06 -14.13 8.13
C GLY A 122 -20.57 -13.82 8.25
N PRO A 123 -20.06 -13.65 9.50
CA PRO A 123 -18.63 -13.34 9.72
C PRO A 123 -17.66 -14.35 9.13
N ASN A 124 -17.97 -15.63 9.23
CA ASN A 124 -17.13 -16.71 8.66
C ASN A 124 -17.10 -16.67 7.13
N GLU A 125 -18.25 -16.42 6.52
CA GLU A 125 -18.39 -16.32 5.06
C GLU A 125 -17.64 -15.09 4.53
N ILE A 126 -17.73 -13.96 5.23
CA ILE A 126 -16.97 -12.74 4.91
C ILE A 126 -15.46 -13.00 5.00
N ALA A 127 -14.99 -13.70 6.03
CA ALA A 127 -13.59 -14.06 6.17
C ALA A 127 -13.09 -14.93 5.01
N ILE A 128 -13.87 -15.91 4.57
CA ILE A 128 -13.55 -16.76 3.42
C ILE A 128 -13.50 -15.93 2.14
N LEU A 129 -14.47 -15.05 1.91
CA LEU A 129 -14.50 -14.18 0.73
C LEU A 129 -13.33 -13.20 0.71
N ASN A 130 -12.95 -12.65 1.86
CA ASN A 130 -11.79 -11.76 1.96
C ASN A 130 -10.48 -12.49 1.60
N THR A 131 -10.32 -13.74 2.01
CA THR A 131 -9.18 -14.57 1.64
C THR A 131 -9.14 -14.80 0.13
N LYS A 132 -10.27 -15.12 -0.50
CA LYS A 132 -10.37 -15.33 -1.95
C LYS A 132 -10.15 -14.05 -2.74
N ALA A 133 -10.66 -12.91 -2.26
CA ALA A 133 -10.42 -11.61 -2.85
C ALA A 133 -8.94 -11.22 -2.79
N SER A 134 -8.25 -11.54 -1.69
CA SER A 134 -6.81 -11.32 -1.56
C SER A 134 -6.00 -12.15 -2.55
N ARG A 135 -6.39 -13.40 -2.79
CA ARG A 135 -5.76 -14.26 -3.82
C ARG A 135 -5.96 -13.70 -5.21
N LEU A 136 -7.17 -13.26 -5.53
CA LEU A 136 -7.47 -12.61 -6.81
C LEU A 136 -6.62 -11.35 -7.03
N ARG A 137 -6.47 -10.53 -6.01
CA ARG A 137 -5.62 -9.33 -6.06
C ARG A 137 -4.14 -9.68 -6.29
N ALA A 138 -3.66 -10.77 -5.73
CA ALA A 138 -2.27 -11.20 -5.87
C ALA A 138 -1.93 -11.66 -7.28
N VAL A 139 -2.90 -12.17 -8.06
CA VAL A 139 -2.69 -12.65 -9.45
C VAL A 139 -3.15 -11.65 -10.51
N ALA A 140 -3.92 -10.65 -10.13
CA ALA A 140 -4.33 -9.56 -11.01
C ALA A 140 -3.39 -8.38 -10.91
#